data_13c460a3a6a07ad5afaf1bb9568537b2
#
_entry.id   13c460a3a6a07ad5afaf1bb9568537b2
#
_cell.length_a   1.000
_cell.length_b   1.000
_cell.length_c   1.000
_cell.angle_alpha   90.00
_cell.angle_beta   90.00
_cell.angle_gamma   90.00
#
_symmetry.space_group_name_H-M   'P 1'
#
loop_
_entity.id
_entity.type
_entity.pdbx_description
1 polymer ?
#
loop_
_entity_poly.entity_id
_entity_poly.type
_entity_poly.pdbx_seq_one_letter_code
_entity_poly.pdbx_strand_id
1 'polypeptide(L)'
;VYAPRTKGKHALIICPNGHFGQGRYRKDQQQRMATLARMGAVCVDYDLYGWGESALQVGGKAHHTADAHTIQAMNGIWILDYMLANRKDIDPACIGVNGGSGGGTQTVLLTVLDDRFTAAAPVVSLASHFDGGCPCESGKPIQLAGGGTCNAELAALFAPRPMLVVSDGGDWTATVPRLEYPYLQRIYCFYGATDKVSNVQLPQERHDFGPN
;
A
#
# COMPACT_ATOMS: atom_id res chain seq x y z
N VAL A 1 9.62 -5.63 -12.31
CA VAL A 1 10.12 -4.25 -12.24
C VAL A 1 9.88 -3.55 -13.56
N TYR A 2 9.32 -2.36 -13.52
CA TYR A 2 9.19 -1.44 -14.64
C TYR A 2 10.04 -0.21 -14.40
N ALA A 3 10.63 0.36 -15.43
CA ALA A 3 11.49 1.52 -15.32
C ALA A 3 11.35 2.46 -16.51
N PRO A 4 11.55 3.76 -16.32
CA PRO A 4 11.63 4.73 -17.41
C PRO A 4 12.79 4.41 -18.36
N ARG A 5 12.65 4.85 -19.61
CA ARG A 5 13.76 4.79 -20.58
C ARG A 5 14.69 6.01 -20.52
N THR A 6 14.28 7.03 -19.77
CA THR A 6 15.06 8.25 -19.57
C THR A 6 16.26 8.00 -18.67
N LYS A 7 17.34 8.75 -18.91
CA LYS A 7 18.52 8.73 -18.03
C LYS A 7 18.29 9.62 -16.81
N GLY A 8 18.99 9.33 -15.72
CA GLY A 8 18.96 10.14 -14.51
C GLY A 8 18.43 9.40 -13.29
N LYS A 9 18.10 10.14 -12.26
CA LYS A 9 17.49 9.64 -11.03
C LYS A 9 15.98 9.63 -11.16
N HIS A 10 15.35 8.60 -10.62
CA HIS A 10 13.92 8.37 -10.66
C HIS A 10 13.38 8.08 -9.28
N ALA A 11 12.15 8.47 -9.02
CA ALA A 11 11.43 7.99 -7.84
C ALA A 11 11.30 6.46 -7.90
N LEU A 12 11.34 5.81 -6.73
CA LEU A 12 10.99 4.40 -6.59
C LEU A 12 9.57 4.29 -6.04
N ILE A 13 8.73 3.43 -6.62
CA ILE A 13 7.41 3.09 -6.08
C ILE A 13 7.37 1.59 -5.81
N ILE A 14 7.21 1.23 -4.55
CA ILE A 14 6.96 -0.14 -4.09
C ILE A 14 5.46 -0.40 -4.24
N CYS A 15 5.09 -1.49 -4.90
CA CYS A 15 3.71 -1.78 -5.28
C CYS A 15 3.28 -3.16 -4.76
N PRO A 16 2.97 -3.31 -3.46
CA PRO A 16 2.41 -4.54 -2.94
C PRO A 16 1.06 -4.84 -3.60
N ASN A 17 0.85 -6.09 -4.02
CA ASN A 17 -0.43 -6.52 -4.57
C ASN A 17 -1.47 -6.82 -3.49
N GLY A 18 -2.75 -6.74 -3.87
CA GLY A 18 -3.86 -7.30 -3.12
C GLY A 18 -4.18 -8.75 -3.50
N HIS A 19 -5.36 -9.23 -3.06
CA HIS A 19 -5.84 -10.60 -3.32
C HIS A 19 -6.45 -10.74 -4.73
N PHE A 20 -5.73 -10.29 -5.73
CA PHE A 20 -6.21 -10.37 -7.11
C PHE A 20 -5.90 -11.74 -7.71
N GLY A 21 -6.83 -12.30 -8.46
CA GLY A 21 -6.56 -13.45 -9.31
C GLY A 21 -5.41 -13.13 -10.26
N GLN A 22 -4.49 -14.07 -10.50
CA GLN A 22 -3.25 -13.90 -11.26
C GLN A 22 -2.18 -13.01 -10.58
N GLY A 23 -2.42 -12.49 -9.37
CA GLY A 23 -1.45 -11.72 -8.61
C GLY A 23 -0.87 -10.55 -9.43
N ARG A 24 0.43 -10.37 -9.38
CA ARG A 24 1.15 -9.32 -10.12
C ARG A 24 1.02 -9.39 -11.65
N TYR A 25 0.59 -10.52 -12.22
CA TYR A 25 0.38 -10.67 -13.68
C TYR A 25 -0.99 -10.21 -14.15
N ARG A 26 -1.90 -9.85 -13.27
CA ARG A 26 -3.18 -9.29 -13.64
C ARG A 26 -2.98 -8.06 -14.55
N LYS A 27 -3.77 -7.99 -15.62
CA LYS A 27 -3.60 -7.01 -16.69
C LYS A 27 -3.57 -5.55 -16.20
N ASP A 28 -4.49 -5.19 -15.32
CA ASP A 28 -4.58 -3.84 -14.75
C ASP A 28 -3.36 -3.49 -13.88
N GLN A 29 -2.83 -4.46 -13.11
CA GLN A 29 -1.60 -4.27 -12.34
C GLN A 29 -0.40 -4.00 -13.27
N GLN A 30 -0.29 -4.76 -14.36
CA GLN A 30 0.75 -4.54 -15.37
C GLN A 30 0.59 -3.18 -16.06
N GLN A 31 -0.65 -2.74 -16.35
CA GLN A 31 -0.93 -1.42 -16.92
C GLN A 31 -0.57 -0.30 -15.96
N ARG A 32 -0.90 -0.44 -14.66
CA ARG A 32 -0.50 0.50 -13.61
C ARG A 32 1.02 0.66 -13.56
N MET A 33 1.76 -0.45 -13.53
CA MET A 33 3.23 -0.42 -13.53
C MET A 33 3.78 0.29 -14.76
N ALA A 34 3.24 -0.01 -15.93
CA ALA A 34 3.65 0.64 -17.18
C ALA A 34 3.34 2.13 -17.19
N THR A 35 2.21 2.54 -16.63
CA THR A 35 1.81 3.94 -16.52
C THR A 35 2.74 4.71 -15.58
N LEU A 36 3.02 4.18 -14.39
CA LEU A 36 3.94 4.80 -13.44
C LEU A 36 5.36 4.92 -14.03
N ALA A 37 5.81 3.92 -14.77
CA ALA A 37 7.11 3.99 -15.45
C ALA A 37 7.13 5.05 -16.58
N ARG A 38 6.03 5.24 -17.31
CA ARG A 38 5.89 6.32 -18.28
C ARG A 38 5.88 7.70 -17.63
N MET A 39 5.35 7.78 -16.41
CA MET A 39 5.38 9.01 -15.60
C MET A 39 6.76 9.32 -15.01
N GLY A 40 7.72 8.40 -15.13
CA GLY A 40 9.10 8.61 -14.71
C GLY A 40 9.54 7.89 -13.44
N ALA A 41 8.73 6.97 -12.90
CA ALA A 41 9.07 6.21 -11.72
C ALA A 41 9.64 4.81 -12.04
N VAL A 42 10.59 4.34 -11.25
CA VAL A 42 10.92 2.92 -11.17
C VAL A 42 9.90 2.26 -10.27
N CYS A 43 9.24 1.20 -10.74
CA CYS A 43 8.19 0.51 -9.98
C CYS A 43 8.56 -0.96 -9.77
N VAL A 44 8.32 -1.47 -8.58
CA VAL A 44 8.47 -2.89 -8.27
C VAL A 44 7.16 -3.43 -7.72
N ASP A 45 6.69 -4.49 -8.34
CA ASP A 45 5.45 -5.19 -8.04
C ASP A 45 5.77 -6.60 -7.53
N TYR A 46 5.06 -7.08 -6.53
CA TYR A 46 5.27 -8.41 -5.94
C TYR A 46 3.98 -8.97 -5.35
N ASP A 47 3.91 -10.29 -5.32
CA ASP A 47 2.78 -11.02 -4.77
C ASP A 47 2.80 -11.03 -3.23
N LEU A 48 1.63 -11.10 -2.63
CA LEU A 48 1.48 -11.35 -1.20
C LEU A 48 2.06 -12.72 -0.83
N TYR A 49 2.55 -12.87 0.39
CA TYR A 49 3.06 -14.13 0.92
C TYR A 49 2.00 -15.24 0.87
N GLY A 50 2.33 -16.37 0.25
CA GLY A 50 1.39 -17.47 0.05
C GLY A 50 0.27 -17.19 -0.97
N TRP A 51 0.37 -16.13 -1.79
CA TRP A 51 -0.57 -15.77 -2.86
C TRP A 51 0.15 -15.63 -4.19
N GLY A 52 -0.56 -15.77 -5.32
CA GLY A 52 0.07 -15.72 -6.64
C GLY A 52 1.19 -16.76 -6.76
N GLU A 53 2.33 -16.39 -7.34
CA GLU A 53 3.49 -17.29 -7.46
C GLU A 53 4.23 -17.53 -6.14
N SER A 54 4.07 -16.67 -5.14
CA SER A 54 4.59 -16.93 -3.80
C SER A 54 4.03 -18.24 -3.22
N ALA A 55 2.80 -18.60 -3.58
CA ALA A 55 2.20 -19.88 -3.18
C ALA A 55 2.96 -21.13 -3.71
N LEU A 56 3.72 -21.01 -4.80
CA LEU A 56 4.56 -22.09 -5.32
C LEU A 56 5.73 -22.42 -4.39
N GLN A 57 6.16 -21.45 -3.59
CA GLN A 57 7.29 -21.62 -2.66
C GLN A 57 6.85 -22.13 -1.29
N VAL A 58 5.73 -21.58 -0.77
CA VAL A 58 5.33 -21.79 0.63
C VAL A 58 3.96 -22.46 0.79
N GLY A 59 3.23 -22.63 -0.32
CA GLY A 59 1.85 -23.12 -0.33
C GLY A 59 0.83 -22.03 0.03
N GLY A 60 -0.39 -22.13 -0.55
CA GLY A 60 -1.45 -21.14 -0.35
C GLY A 60 -1.96 -21.07 1.10
N LYS A 61 -1.83 -22.15 1.89
CA LYS A 61 -2.22 -22.14 3.30
C LYS A 61 -1.38 -21.20 4.17
N ALA A 62 -0.13 -20.92 3.77
CA ALA A 62 0.76 -20.00 4.48
C ALA A 62 0.20 -18.58 4.54
N HIS A 63 -0.61 -18.19 3.55
CA HIS A 63 -1.24 -16.87 3.49
C HIS A 63 -2.20 -16.62 4.67
N HIS A 64 -2.81 -17.65 5.22
CA HIS A 64 -3.81 -17.56 6.29
C HIS A 64 -3.23 -17.74 7.70
N THR A 65 -1.91 -17.76 7.83
CA THR A 65 -1.24 -17.84 9.13
C THR A 65 -1.04 -16.46 9.74
N ALA A 66 -0.90 -16.41 11.06
CA ALA A 66 -0.62 -15.15 11.77
C ALA A 66 0.71 -14.50 11.32
N ASP A 67 1.69 -15.31 10.91
CA ASP A 67 3.01 -14.86 10.49
C ASP A 67 2.99 -14.20 9.10
N ALA A 68 1.97 -14.47 8.29
CA ALA A 68 1.88 -13.98 6.90
C ALA A 68 2.00 -12.46 6.84
N HIS A 69 1.34 -11.74 7.74
CA HIS A 69 1.35 -10.29 7.79
C HIS A 69 2.75 -9.74 8.08
N THR A 70 3.44 -10.32 9.04
CA THR A 70 4.82 -9.96 9.40
C THR A 70 5.78 -10.24 8.24
N ILE A 71 5.68 -11.44 7.65
CA ILE A 71 6.54 -11.83 6.51
C ILE A 71 6.32 -10.91 5.31
N GLN A 72 5.09 -10.52 5.02
CA GLN A 72 4.79 -9.58 3.94
C GLN A 72 5.42 -8.21 4.17
N ALA A 73 5.34 -7.68 5.38
CA ALA A 73 5.99 -6.43 5.73
C ALA A 73 7.51 -6.52 5.58
N MET A 74 8.11 -7.59 6.07
CA MET A 74 9.55 -7.86 5.91
C MET A 74 9.95 -7.96 4.43
N ASN A 75 9.16 -8.65 3.62
CA ASN A 75 9.39 -8.75 2.18
C ASN A 75 9.40 -7.38 1.50
N GLY A 76 8.46 -6.49 1.87
CA GLY A 76 8.40 -5.14 1.34
C GLY A 76 9.65 -4.32 1.68
N ILE A 77 10.14 -4.42 2.93
CA ILE A 77 11.38 -3.77 3.39
C ILE A 77 12.60 -4.35 2.65
N TRP A 78 12.72 -5.67 2.53
CA TRP A 78 13.83 -6.30 1.82
C TRP A 78 13.84 -5.98 0.32
N ILE A 79 12.68 -5.85 -0.30
CA ILE A 79 12.57 -5.39 -1.68
C ILE A 79 13.09 -3.95 -1.80
N LEU A 80 12.73 -3.07 -0.87
CA LEU A 80 13.27 -1.71 -0.82
C LEU A 80 14.79 -1.71 -0.68
N ASP A 81 15.33 -2.49 0.25
CA ASP A 81 16.78 -2.64 0.44
C ASP A 81 17.48 -3.11 -0.83
N TYR A 82 16.92 -4.17 -1.44
CA TYR A 82 17.45 -4.71 -2.68
C TYR A 82 17.46 -3.69 -3.82
N MET A 83 16.37 -2.95 -3.98
CA MET A 83 16.25 -1.94 -5.04
C MET A 83 17.25 -0.80 -4.84
N LEU A 84 17.41 -0.30 -3.63
CA LEU A 84 18.37 0.76 -3.32
C LEU A 84 19.82 0.31 -3.48
N ALA A 85 20.14 -0.94 -3.12
CA ALA A 85 21.49 -1.49 -3.23
C ALA A 85 21.89 -1.74 -4.70
N ASN A 86 20.95 -2.17 -5.54
CA ASN A 86 21.26 -2.70 -6.87
C ASN A 86 20.91 -1.75 -8.03
N ARG A 87 20.16 -0.67 -7.79
CA ARG A 87 19.78 0.29 -8.82
C ARG A 87 20.30 1.68 -8.52
N LYS A 88 21.26 2.10 -9.33
CA LYS A 88 21.91 3.41 -9.22
C LYS A 88 21.06 4.57 -9.75
N ASP A 89 20.01 4.27 -10.50
CA ASP A 89 19.08 5.24 -11.10
C ASP A 89 17.90 5.60 -10.18
N ILE A 90 17.85 5.09 -8.96
CA ILE A 90 16.84 5.49 -7.96
C ILE A 90 17.34 6.71 -7.17
N ASP A 91 16.43 7.66 -6.93
CA ASP A 91 16.61 8.73 -5.97
C ASP A 91 16.13 8.25 -4.58
N PRO A 92 17.04 8.08 -3.61
CA PRO A 92 16.66 7.61 -2.28
C PRO A 92 15.83 8.63 -1.48
N ALA A 93 15.73 9.87 -1.92
CA ALA A 93 14.87 10.88 -1.32
C ALA A 93 13.43 10.85 -1.85
N CYS A 94 13.14 10.02 -2.86
CA CYS A 94 11.84 9.95 -3.54
C CYS A 94 11.34 8.50 -3.58
N ILE A 95 10.86 7.99 -2.46
CA ILE A 95 10.39 6.60 -2.32
C ILE A 95 8.91 6.60 -1.93
N GLY A 96 8.07 6.07 -2.81
CA GLY A 96 6.65 5.91 -2.58
C GLY A 96 6.24 4.46 -2.39
N VAL A 97 5.06 4.26 -1.82
CA VAL A 97 4.39 2.97 -1.75
C VAL A 97 2.92 3.10 -2.12
N ASN A 98 2.43 2.17 -2.93
CA ASN A 98 1.06 2.19 -3.44
C ASN A 98 0.54 0.78 -3.66
N GLY A 99 -0.58 0.44 -3.02
CA GLY A 99 -1.22 -0.86 -3.20
C GLY A 99 -2.71 -0.83 -2.91
N GLY A 100 -3.45 -1.78 -3.48
CA GLY A 100 -4.89 -1.91 -3.27
C GLY A 100 -5.25 -3.12 -2.39
N SER A 101 -6.34 -3.01 -1.64
CA SER A 101 -6.86 -4.10 -0.78
C SER A 101 -5.81 -4.57 0.23
N GLY A 102 -5.44 -5.83 0.25
CA GLY A 102 -4.32 -6.33 1.07
C GLY A 102 -3.00 -5.60 0.80
N GLY A 103 -2.75 -5.16 -0.44
CA GLY A 103 -1.63 -4.28 -0.79
C GLY A 103 -1.75 -2.88 -0.18
N GLY A 104 -2.97 -2.38 0.00
CA GLY A 104 -3.22 -1.12 0.70
C GLY A 104 -2.92 -1.21 2.19
N THR A 105 -3.27 -2.33 2.84
CA THR A 105 -2.86 -2.62 4.22
C THR A 105 -1.34 -2.67 4.34
N GLN A 106 -0.67 -3.34 3.39
CA GLN A 106 0.80 -3.33 3.33
C GLN A 106 1.37 -1.94 3.10
N THR A 107 0.70 -1.10 2.29
CA THR A 107 1.09 0.31 2.08
C THR A 107 1.12 1.06 3.42
N VAL A 108 0.06 0.97 4.21
CA VAL A 108 0.00 1.59 5.54
C VAL A 108 1.09 1.03 6.44
N LEU A 109 1.23 -0.28 6.52
CA LEU A 109 2.19 -0.93 7.42
C LEU A 109 3.64 -0.58 7.08
N LEU A 110 4.02 -0.61 5.81
CA LEU A 110 5.38 -0.27 5.37
C LEU A 110 5.74 1.17 5.73
N THR A 111 4.79 2.11 5.62
CA THR A 111 5.04 3.52 5.96
C THR A 111 5.22 3.77 7.46
N VAL A 112 4.70 2.89 8.30
CA VAL A 112 4.89 2.93 9.75
C VAL A 112 6.22 2.32 10.16
N LEU A 113 6.65 1.28 9.46
CA LEU A 113 7.82 0.49 9.82
C LEU A 113 9.13 1.04 9.24
N ASP A 114 9.08 1.88 8.20
CA ASP A 114 10.27 2.34 7.50
C ASP A 114 10.15 3.82 7.08
N ASP A 115 10.96 4.65 7.68
CA ASP A 115 10.97 6.11 7.47
C ASP A 115 11.50 6.54 6.09
N ARG A 116 12.05 5.62 5.31
CA ARG A 116 12.51 5.91 3.95
C ARG A 116 11.37 6.17 2.98
N PHE A 117 10.14 5.72 3.28
CA PHE A 117 8.97 6.07 2.48
C PHE A 117 8.61 7.54 2.65
N THR A 118 8.58 8.27 1.55
CA THR A 118 8.32 9.71 1.50
C THR A 118 6.93 10.07 1.00
N ALA A 119 6.21 9.12 0.38
CA ALA A 119 4.83 9.28 -0.06
C ALA A 119 4.08 7.93 -0.01
N ALA A 120 2.78 7.98 0.23
CA ALA A 120 1.94 6.78 0.33
C ALA A 120 0.60 6.95 -0.38
N ALA A 121 0.11 5.85 -1.00
CA ALA A 121 -1.23 5.83 -1.55
C ALA A 121 -1.91 4.46 -1.24
N PRO A 122 -2.51 4.28 -0.05
CA PRO A 122 -3.37 3.14 0.23
C PRO A 122 -4.68 3.25 -0.54
N VAL A 123 -5.03 2.19 -1.29
CA VAL A 123 -6.22 2.14 -2.14
C VAL A 123 -7.15 1.04 -1.65
N VAL A 124 -8.43 1.32 -1.51
CA VAL A 124 -9.52 0.43 -1.09
C VAL A 124 -9.15 -0.48 0.10
N SER A 125 -8.52 0.11 1.11
CA SER A 125 -7.99 -0.62 2.26
C SER A 125 -8.16 0.10 3.59
N LEU A 126 -8.16 1.44 3.58
CA LEU A 126 -8.22 2.19 4.83
C LEU A 126 -9.63 2.09 5.44
N ALA A 127 -9.69 1.58 6.65
CA ALA A 127 -10.92 1.55 7.45
C ALA A 127 -10.58 1.46 8.95
N SER A 128 -11.44 2.04 9.78
CA SER A 128 -11.35 1.95 11.24
C SER A 128 -12.14 0.78 11.82
N HIS A 129 -12.97 0.12 11.03
CA HIS A 129 -13.95 -0.88 11.46
C HIS A 129 -13.91 -2.19 10.68
N PHE A 130 -13.03 -2.32 9.70
CA PHE A 130 -12.92 -3.54 8.90
C PHE A 130 -12.37 -4.69 9.74
N ASP A 131 -13.11 -5.77 9.79
CA ASP A 131 -12.83 -6.95 10.61
C ASP A 131 -12.91 -8.27 9.81
N GLY A 132 -12.85 -8.18 8.50
CA GLY A 132 -12.94 -9.32 7.59
C GLY A 132 -11.62 -9.67 6.92
N GLY A 133 -11.68 -10.63 6.02
CA GLY A 133 -10.57 -11.06 5.18
C GLY A 133 -9.55 -11.93 5.91
N CYS A 134 -8.39 -12.07 5.31
CA CYS A 134 -7.26 -12.77 5.93
C CYS A 134 -6.52 -11.86 6.93
N PRO A 135 -5.62 -12.41 7.77
CA PRO A 135 -4.83 -11.61 8.71
C PRO A 135 -4.04 -10.50 8.06
N CYS A 136 -3.56 -10.71 6.82
CA CYS A 136 -2.76 -9.73 6.09
C CYS A 136 -3.57 -8.52 5.60
N GLU A 137 -4.87 -8.68 5.38
CA GLU A 137 -5.75 -7.61 4.89
C GLU A 137 -6.40 -6.86 6.05
N SER A 138 -6.93 -7.60 7.03
CA SER A 138 -7.51 -6.98 8.21
C SER A 138 -6.49 -6.25 9.08
N GLY A 139 -5.21 -6.64 9.02
CA GLY A 139 -4.17 -6.13 9.90
C GLY A 139 -4.33 -6.56 11.36
N LYS A 140 -5.28 -7.44 11.63
CA LYS A 140 -5.74 -7.82 12.96
C LYS A 140 -4.64 -8.26 13.92
N PRO A 141 -3.64 -9.07 13.53
CA PRO A 141 -2.56 -9.47 14.43
C PRO A 141 -1.79 -8.27 15.02
N ILE A 142 -1.49 -7.27 14.21
CA ILE A 142 -0.78 -6.05 14.66
C ILE A 142 -1.72 -5.15 15.46
N GLN A 143 -2.95 -4.99 15.01
CA GLN A 143 -3.96 -4.18 15.70
C GLN A 143 -4.23 -4.70 17.12
N LEU A 144 -4.35 -6.01 17.30
CA LEU A 144 -4.56 -6.62 18.61
C LEU A 144 -3.30 -6.54 19.49
N ALA A 145 -2.12 -6.77 18.93
CA ALA A 145 -0.85 -6.62 19.64
C ALA A 145 -0.63 -5.16 20.09
N GLY A 146 -1.11 -4.20 19.32
CA GLY A 146 -1.09 -2.76 19.64
C GLY A 146 -2.14 -2.31 20.64
N GLY A 147 -2.87 -3.23 21.27
CA GLY A 147 -3.89 -2.89 22.27
C GLY A 147 -5.23 -2.42 21.69
N GLY A 148 -5.53 -2.78 20.44
CA GLY A 148 -6.81 -2.48 19.79
C GLY A 148 -6.77 -1.26 18.85
N THR A 149 -5.66 -1.00 18.19
CA THR A 149 -5.54 0.02 17.13
C THR A 149 -6.31 -0.37 15.86
N CYS A 150 -6.32 0.51 14.86
CA CYS A 150 -6.92 0.26 13.55
C CYS A 150 -6.06 0.82 12.41
N ASN A 151 -6.38 0.46 11.16
CA ASN A 151 -5.61 0.90 10.00
C ASN A 151 -5.60 2.44 9.83
N ALA A 152 -6.64 3.15 10.24
CA ALA A 152 -6.67 4.62 10.18
C ALA A 152 -5.70 5.25 11.19
N GLU A 153 -5.57 4.69 12.39
CA GLU A 153 -4.60 5.15 13.39
C GLU A 153 -3.17 4.84 12.96
N LEU A 154 -2.94 3.66 12.39
CA LEU A 154 -1.63 3.33 11.81
C LEU A 154 -1.27 4.28 10.67
N ALA A 155 -2.20 4.57 9.76
CA ALA A 155 -1.98 5.54 8.67
C ALA A 155 -1.66 6.95 9.17
N ALA A 156 -2.24 7.35 10.31
CA ALA A 156 -1.97 8.66 10.91
C ALA A 156 -0.51 8.83 11.36
N LEU A 157 0.21 7.75 11.65
CA LEU A 157 1.64 7.79 11.99
C LEU A 157 2.52 8.23 10.81
N PHE A 158 1.99 8.24 9.60
CA PHE A 158 2.71 8.72 8.43
C PHE A 158 2.77 10.26 8.36
N ALA A 159 1.93 10.97 9.09
CA ALA A 159 1.95 12.43 9.11
C ALA A 159 3.35 12.96 9.58
N PRO A 160 3.86 14.05 8.96
CA PRO A 160 3.25 14.92 7.97
C PRO A 160 3.61 14.58 6.50
N ARG A 161 4.06 13.35 6.21
CA ARG A 161 4.44 12.92 4.86
C ARG A 161 3.21 12.83 3.94
N PRO A 162 3.33 13.12 2.63
CA PRO A 162 2.20 13.10 1.69
C PRO A 162 1.47 11.75 1.61
N MET A 163 0.15 11.77 1.75
CA MET A 163 -0.70 10.59 1.64
C MET A 163 -1.94 10.86 0.77
N LEU A 164 -2.19 10.00 -0.20
CA LEU A 164 -3.43 9.94 -0.97
C LEU A 164 -4.21 8.68 -0.58
N VAL A 165 -5.36 8.84 0.04
CA VAL A 165 -6.27 7.73 0.32
C VAL A 165 -7.27 7.61 -0.83
N VAL A 166 -7.37 6.44 -1.45
CA VAL A 166 -8.41 6.15 -2.44
C VAL A 166 -9.42 5.18 -1.84
N SER A 167 -10.71 5.49 -1.97
CA SER A 167 -11.80 4.74 -1.38
C SER A 167 -12.97 4.56 -2.35
N ASP A 168 -13.67 3.43 -2.24
CA ASP A 168 -14.80 3.09 -3.09
C ASP A 168 -16.12 3.23 -2.33
N GLY A 169 -17.19 3.57 -3.05
CA GLY A 169 -18.51 3.71 -2.44
C GLY A 169 -19.22 2.39 -2.17
N GLY A 170 -18.81 1.31 -2.82
CA GLY A 170 -19.45 0.01 -2.76
C GLY A 170 -18.71 -1.05 -1.95
N ASP A 171 -17.74 -0.66 -1.11
CA ASP A 171 -17.00 -1.56 -0.23
C ASP A 171 -16.88 -1.01 1.21
N TRP A 172 -16.05 -1.63 2.04
CA TRP A 172 -15.83 -1.21 3.44
C TRP A 172 -15.13 0.14 3.58
N THR A 173 -14.56 0.70 2.50
CA THR A 173 -13.94 2.03 2.50
C THR A 173 -14.94 3.16 2.20
N ALA A 174 -16.21 2.84 2.03
CA ALA A 174 -17.27 3.83 1.80
C ALA A 174 -17.41 4.87 2.93
N THR A 175 -16.92 4.56 4.12
CA THR A 175 -16.93 5.47 5.27
C THR A 175 -15.78 6.47 5.28
N VAL A 176 -14.73 6.23 4.49
CA VAL A 176 -13.50 7.04 4.50
C VAL A 176 -13.76 8.55 4.42
N PRO A 177 -14.59 9.07 3.51
CA PRO A 177 -14.80 10.53 3.42
C PRO A 177 -15.46 11.15 4.65
N ARG A 178 -16.18 10.35 5.45
CA ARG A 178 -16.97 10.84 6.60
C ARG A 178 -16.34 10.51 7.94
N LEU A 179 -15.49 9.51 8.01
CA LEU A 179 -14.95 9.02 9.28
C LEU A 179 -13.42 9.04 9.31
N GLU A 180 -12.77 8.27 8.47
CA GLU A 180 -11.32 8.07 8.52
C GLU A 180 -10.54 9.28 7.99
N TYR A 181 -10.99 9.85 6.88
CA TYR A 181 -10.31 11.01 6.28
C TYR A 181 -10.37 12.28 7.16
N PRO A 182 -11.52 12.67 7.75
CA PRO A 182 -11.54 13.77 8.73
C PRO A 182 -10.63 13.54 9.94
N TYR A 183 -10.51 12.29 10.39
CA TYR A 183 -9.56 11.93 11.45
C TYR A 183 -8.12 12.19 11.00
N LEU A 184 -7.72 11.71 9.81
CA LEU A 184 -6.40 11.96 9.26
C LEU A 184 -6.14 13.46 9.07
N GLN A 185 -7.09 14.21 8.51
CA GLN A 185 -6.97 15.67 8.36
C GLN A 185 -6.68 16.35 9.67
N ARG A 186 -7.35 15.93 10.75
CA ARG A 186 -7.12 16.47 12.09
C ARG A 186 -5.70 16.21 12.59
N ILE A 187 -5.19 14.98 12.38
CA ILE A 187 -3.80 14.65 12.75
C ILE A 187 -2.81 15.46 11.94
N TYR A 188 -3.00 15.56 10.62
CA TYR A 188 -2.13 16.37 9.76
C TYR A 188 -2.19 17.87 10.11
N CYS A 189 -3.32 18.34 10.58
CA CYS A 189 -3.48 19.73 11.05
C CYS A 189 -2.55 20.04 12.25
N PHE A 190 -2.32 19.10 13.16
CA PHE A 190 -1.38 19.29 14.27
C PHE A 190 0.06 19.53 13.81
N TYR A 191 0.40 19.08 12.60
CA TYR A 191 1.71 19.28 11.96
C TYR A 191 1.72 20.47 10.99
N GLY A 192 0.60 21.21 10.84
CA GLY A 192 0.49 22.26 9.84
C GLY A 192 0.56 21.77 8.38
N ALA A 193 0.18 20.51 8.12
CA ALA A 193 0.38 19.79 6.86
C ALA A 193 -0.95 19.24 6.28
N THR A 194 -2.07 19.93 6.49
CA THR A 194 -3.40 19.47 6.05
C THR A 194 -3.49 19.30 4.54
N ASP A 195 -2.72 20.06 3.78
CA ASP A 195 -2.58 19.98 2.32
C ASP A 195 -1.87 18.72 1.83
N LYS A 196 -1.20 17.99 2.72
CA LYS A 196 -0.44 16.77 2.40
C LYS A 196 -1.24 15.48 2.55
N VAL A 197 -2.46 15.54 3.03
CA VAL A 197 -3.37 14.39 3.05
C VAL A 197 -4.60 14.68 2.20
N SER A 198 -4.94 13.76 1.31
CA SER A 198 -6.13 13.86 0.45
C SER A 198 -6.87 12.54 0.36
N ASN A 199 -8.17 12.62 0.04
CA ASN A 199 -8.98 11.46 -0.26
C ASN A 199 -9.64 11.65 -1.64
N VAL A 200 -9.54 10.60 -2.46
CA VAL A 200 -10.34 10.45 -3.68
C VAL A 200 -11.33 9.35 -3.42
N GLN A 201 -12.61 9.69 -3.48
CA GLN A 201 -13.71 8.72 -3.40
C GLN A 201 -14.23 8.43 -4.79
N LEU A 202 -14.41 7.14 -5.10
CA LEU A 202 -15.07 6.63 -6.30
C LEU A 202 -16.44 6.05 -5.92
N PRO A 203 -17.51 6.86 -5.88
CA PRO A 203 -18.78 6.48 -5.24
C PRO A 203 -19.51 5.34 -5.96
N GLN A 204 -19.26 5.16 -7.25
CA GLN A 204 -19.91 4.16 -8.10
C GLN A 204 -19.12 2.85 -8.17
N GLU A 205 -17.87 2.87 -7.73
CA GLU A 205 -17.02 1.70 -7.78
C GLU A 205 -17.30 0.78 -6.59
N ARG A 206 -17.07 -0.49 -6.85
CA ARG A 206 -17.01 -1.53 -5.84
C ARG A 206 -15.54 -1.77 -5.50
N HIS A 207 -15.25 -2.76 -4.66
CA HIS A 207 -13.88 -3.10 -4.27
C HIS A 207 -12.97 -3.34 -5.48
N ASP A 208 -12.45 -2.26 -6.04
CA ASP A 208 -11.64 -2.28 -7.27
C ASP A 208 -10.34 -1.47 -7.11
N PHE A 209 -9.36 -1.84 -7.91
CA PHE A 209 -8.09 -1.14 -8.07
C PHE A 209 -7.73 -1.17 -9.57
N GLY A 210 -8.72 -0.82 -10.37
CA GLY A 210 -8.67 -0.82 -11.81
C GLY A 210 -8.23 0.52 -12.42
N PRO A 211 -8.44 0.70 -13.72
CA PRO A 211 -7.98 1.87 -14.46
C PRO A 211 -8.88 3.12 -14.34
N ASN A 212 -9.86 3.11 -13.46
CA ASN A 212 -10.80 4.22 -13.26
C ASN A 212 -10.23 5.35 -12.43
#